data_2317963738b2ed2109525a5a82e1b839
#
_entry.id   2317963738b2ed2109525a5a82e1b839
#
_cell.length_a   1.000
_cell.length_b   1.000
_cell.length_c   1.000
_cell.angle_alpha   90.00
_cell.angle_beta   90.00
_cell.angle_gamma   90.00
#
_symmetry.space_group_name_H-M   'P 1'
#
loop_
_entity.id
_entity.type
_entity.pdbx_description
1 polymer ?
#
loop_
_entity_poly.entity_id
_entity_poly.type
_entity_poly.pdbx_seq_one_letter_code
_entity_poly.pdbx_strand_id
1 'polypeptide(L)'
;MKRIAVFASGGGTDFQSVIDANERENFCEIAYLIASKNGIGAIERAQKHGIKTAVFSKKDYPDLEALYAELTYLLNMNGVDYIVLAGWLKIIPESFIKAFKDRIINIHPSLIPAFCGAGYYGLKVHSAVLEYGAKVSGCTVHFVNEVPDGGAIIAQRAVGVQDGDTPESLQERILREEHKLLPYCVKKLCQGKITKNGRKVTVG
;
A
#
# COMPACT_ATOMS: atom_id res chain seq x y z
N MET A 1 2.08 6.61 -20.56
CA MET A 1 1.30 6.14 -19.40
C MET A 1 2.26 5.85 -18.26
N LYS A 2 1.93 6.19 -17.01
CA LYS A 2 2.78 5.90 -15.86
C LYS A 2 2.76 4.40 -15.55
N ARG A 3 3.92 3.86 -15.16
CA ARG A 3 4.12 2.44 -14.82
C ARG A 3 4.20 2.28 -13.31
N ILE A 4 3.43 1.37 -12.75
CA ILE A 4 3.44 1.10 -11.30
C ILE A 4 3.83 -0.35 -11.00
N ALA A 5 4.46 -0.55 -9.84
CA ALA A 5 4.61 -1.86 -9.22
C ALA A 5 3.78 -1.89 -7.93
N VAL A 6 3.03 -2.97 -7.73
CA VAL A 6 2.25 -3.16 -6.50
C VAL A 6 2.92 -4.22 -5.65
N PHE A 7 3.10 -3.95 -4.36
CA PHE A 7 3.74 -4.84 -3.40
C PHE A 7 2.69 -5.44 -2.48
N ALA A 8 2.69 -6.77 -2.33
CA ALA A 8 1.73 -7.46 -1.47
C ALA A 8 2.37 -8.62 -0.71
N SER A 9 1.84 -8.90 0.50
CA SER A 9 2.27 -10.01 1.36
C SER A 9 1.14 -11.01 1.66
N GLY A 10 -0.08 -10.80 1.15
CA GLY A 10 -1.27 -11.57 1.49
C GLY A 10 -2.27 -11.75 0.35
N GLY A 11 -3.57 -11.71 0.68
CA GLY A 11 -4.68 -11.96 -0.24
C GLY A 11 -4.79 -11.00 -1.43
N GLY A 12 -4.30 -9.77 -1.29
CA GLY A 12 -4.25 -8.79 -2.37
C GLY A 12 -5.59 -8.17 -2.74
N THR A 13 -6.50 -7.96 -1.80
CA THR A 13 -7.80 -7.34 -2.08
C THR A 13 -7.66 -5.87 -2.47
N ASP A 14 -6.75 -5.12 -1.82
CA ASP A 14 -6.39 -3.75 -2.22
C ASP A 14 -5.76 -3.72 -3.61
N PHE A 15 -4.90 -4.69 -3.92
CA PHE A 15 -4.34 -4.83 -5.26
C PHE A 15 -5.44 -5.08 -6.29
N GLN A 16 -6.41 -5.95 -5.99
CA GLN A 16 -7.57 -6.18 -6.87
C GLN A 16 -8.34 -4.87 -7.11
N SER A 17 -8.57 -4.08 -6.08
CA SER A 17 -9.29 -2.81 -6.24
C SER A 17 -8.59 -1.84 -7.20
N VAL A 18 -7.25 -1.83 -7.21
CA VAL A 18 -6.46 -1.05 -8.18
C VAL A 18 -6.60 -1.63 -9.59
N ILE A 19 -6.55 -2.96 -9.75
CA ILE A 19 -6.77 -3.62 -11.04
C ILE A 19 -8.15 -3.24 -11.61
N ASP A 20 -9.21 -3.47 -10.83
CA ASP A 20 -10.59 -3.23 -11.25
C ASP A 20 -10.84 -1.76 -11.66
N ALA A 21 -10.24 -0.83 -10.91
CA ALA A 21 -10.33 0.60 -11.27
C ALA A 21 -9.55 0.92 -12.53
N ASN A 22 -8.37 0.33 -12.69
CA ASN A 22 -7.53 0.57 -13.87
C ASN A 22 -8.10 -0.05 -15.14
N GLU A 23 -8.76 -1.20 -15.06
CA GLU A 23 -9.46 -1.80 -16.20
C GLU A 23 -10.62 -0.92 -16.69
N ARG A 24 -11.31 -0.24 -15.78
CA ARG A 24 -12.40 0.69 -16.14
C ARG A 24 -11.92 2.02 -16.72
N GLU A 25 -10.79 2.54 -16.23
CA GLU A 25 -10.41 3.94 -16.46
C GLU A 25 -9.04 4.10 -17.15
N ASN A 26 -8.26 3.06 -17.25
CA ASN A 26 -6.97 2.99 -17.96
C ASN A 26 -6.00 4.14 -17.60
N PHE A 27 -5.73 4.34 -16.30
CA PHE A 27 -4.91 5.47 -15.82
C PHE A 27 -3.43 5.14 -15.62
N CYS A 28 -3.04 3.85 -15.63
CA CYS A 28 -1.66 3.41 -15.48
C CYS A 28 -1.41 2.05 -16.15
N GLU A 29 -0.14 1.68 -16.27
CA GLU A 29 0.28 0.31 -16.55
C GLU A 29 0.71 -0.35 -15.22
N ILE A 30 0.05 -1.43 -14.83
CA ILE A 30 0.50 -2.24 -13.69
C ILE A 30 1.58 -3.19 -14.21
N ALA A 31 2.84 -2.76 -14.12
CA ALA A 31 3.98 -3.47 -14.70
C ALA A 31 4.33 -4.74 -13.93
N TYR A 32 4.22 -4.70 -12.59
CA TYR A 32 4.57 -5.82 -11.72
C TYR A 32 3.70 -5.91 -10.48
N LEU A 33 3.40 -7.16 -10.08
CA LEU A 33 3.17 -7.51 -8.69
C LEU A 33 4.50 -7.98 -8.09
N ILE A 34 4.91 -7.38 -6.98
CA ILE A 34 6.02 -7.84 -6.14
C ILE A 34 5.42 -8.56 -4.94
N ALA A 35 5.67 -9.86 -4.85
CA ALA A 35 5.17 -10.72 -3.78
C ALA A 35 6.27 -11.03 -2.76
N SER A 36 5.97 -10.97 -1.46
CA SER A 36 6.96 -11.24 -0.41
C SER A 36 7.24 -12.74 -0.17
N LYS A 37 6.46 -13.60 -0.76
CA LYS A 37 6.58 -15.07 -0.74
C LYS A 37 5.68 -15.70 -1.79
N ASN A 38 5.96 -16.96 -2.15
CA ASN A 38 5.09 -17.75 -3.01
C ASN A 38 3.74 -18.08 -2.35
N GLY A 39 2.74 -18.41 -3.15
CA GLY A 39 1.46 -18.97 -2.70
C GLY A 39 0.54 -17.97 -2.01
N ILE A 40 0.74 -16.65 -2.18
CA ILE A 40 -0.19 -15.63 -1.69
C ILE A 40 -1.28 -15.34 -2.73
N GLY A 41 -2.50 -15.04 -2.28
CA GLY A 41 -3.64 -14.79 -3.16
C GLY A 41 -3.44 -13.63 -4.16
N ALA A 42 -2.56 -12.67 -3.85
CA ALA A 42 -2.21 -11.61 -4.78
C ALA A 42 -1.57 -12.14 -6.08
N ILE A 43 -0.82 -13.25 -6.02
CA ILE A 43 -0.20 -13.87 -7.20
C ILE A 43 -1.28 -14.42 -8.15
N GLU A 44 -2.30 -15.10 -7.60
CA GLU A 44 -3.41 -15.62 -8.40
C GLU A 44 -4.18 -14.49 -9.10
N ARG A 45 -4.36 -13.37 -8.43
CA ARG A 45 -4.97 -12.17 -9.01
C ARG A 45 -4.14 -11.62 -10.15
N ALA A 46 -2.83 -11.45 -9.95
CA ALA A 46 -1.93 -10.99 -11.00
C ALA A 46 -1.97 -11.89 -12.24
N GLN A 47 -1.95 -13.21 -12.04
CA GLN A 47 -2.00 -14.20 -13.12
C GLN A 47 -3.30 -14.10 -13.93
N LYS A 48 -4.46 -13.96 -13.25
CA LYS A 48 -5.77 -13.79 -13.90
C LYS A 48 -5.86 -12.55 -14.80
N HIS A 49 -5.10 -11.53 -14.49
CA HIS A 49 -5.08 -10.25 -15.22
C HIS A 49 -3.83 -10.05 -16.08
N GLY A 50 -3.01 -11.12 -16.29
CA GLY A 50 -1.81 -11.05 -17.12
C GLY A 50 -0.71 -10.14 -16.60
N ILE A 51 -0.73 -9.81 -15.28
CA ILE A 51 0.25 -8.93 -14.65
C ILE A 51 1.49 -9.75 -14.29
N LYS A 52 2.67 -9.26 -14.69
CA LYS A 52 3.94 -9.90 -14.35
C LYS A 52 4.13 -9.97 -12.84
N THR A 53 4.61 -11.09 -12.35
CA THR A 53 4.86 -11.30 -10.92
C THR A 53 6.32 -11.63 -10.67
N ALA A 54 6.91 -11.00 -9.67
CA ALA A 54 8.21 -11.37 -9.14
C ALA A 54 8.10 -11.63 -7.62
N VAL A 55 8.74 -12.68 -7.14
CA VAL A 55 8.73 -13.06 -5.72
C VAL A 55 10.07 -12.72 -5.12
N PHE A 56 10.05 -11.87 -4.09
CA PHE A 56 11.23 -11.45 -3.34
C PHE A 56 11.11 -11.92 -1.89
N SER A 57 11.61 -13.13 -1.63
CA SER A 57 11.61 -13.71 -0.28
C SER A 57 12.94 -13.48 0.40
N LYS A 58 12.91 -12.98 1.64
CA LYS A 58 14.13 -12.76 2.46
C LYS A 58 15.01 -14.01 2.56
N LYS A 59 14.43 -15.20 2.40
CA LYS A 59 15.16 -16.48 2.49
C LYS A 59 16.15 -16.68 1.34
N ASP A 60 15.93 -16.01 0.22
CA ASP A 60 16.69 -16.19 -1.02
C ASP A 60 17.86 -15.19 -1.12
N TYR A 61 18.03 -14.34 -0.09
CA TYR A 61 19.02 -13.27 -0.05
C TYR A 61 19.83 -13.29 1.25
N PRO A 62 21.11 -12.91 1.22
CA PRO A 62 21.98 -12.88 2.39
C PRO A 62 21.48 -11.88 3.46
N ASP A 63 20.95 -10.75 3.01
CA ASP A 63 20.41 -9.70 3.87
C ASP A 63 19.30 -8.91 3.17
N LEU A 64 18.75 -7.94 3.86
CA LEU A 64 17.67 -7.11 3.37
C LEU A 64 18.14 -6.10 2.30
N GLU A 65 19.35 -5.59 2.43
CA GLU A 65 19.94 -4.63 1.47
C GLU A 65 20.15 -5.28 0.11
N ALA A 66 20.67 -6.51 0.06
CA ALA A 66 20.86 -7.26 -1.18
C ALA A 66 19.53 -7.52 -1.89
N LEU A 67 18.49 -7.93 -1.14
CA LEU A 67 17.14 -8.11 -1.67
C LEU A 67 16.62 -6.83 -2.32
N TYR A 68 16.68 -5.72 -1.60
CA TYR A 68 16.12 -4.45 -2.10
C TYR A 68 17.01 -3.79 -3.16
N ALA A 69 18.31 -4.08 -3.21
CA ALA A 69 19.19 -3.66 -4.30
C ALA A 69 18.78 -4.32 -5.63
N GLU A 70 18.54 -5.63 -5.63
CA GLU A 70 18.05 -6.35 -6.80
C GLU A 70 16.65 -5.87 -7.21
N LEU A 71 15.78 -5.64 -6.24
CA LEU A 71 14.44 -5.10 -6.49
C LEU A 71 14.51 -3.70 -7.10
N THR A 72 15.40 -2.85 -6.61
CA THR A 72 15.66 -1.52 -7.19
C THR A 72 16.11 -1.62 -8.64
N TYR A 73 17.04 -2.52 -8.93
CA TYR A 73 17.50 -2.77 -10.29
C TYR A 73 16.36 -3.23 -11.19
N LEU A 74 15.58 -4.23 -10.76
CA LEU A 74 14.43 -4.74 -11.53
C LEU A 74 13.45 -3.62 -11.89
N LEU A 75 13.06 -2.83 -10.90
CA LEU A 75 12.04 -1.78 -11.07
C LEU A 75 12.54 -0.65 -11.98
N ASN A 76 13.80 -0.23 -11.83
CA ASN A 76 14.39 0.80 -12.68
C ASN A 76 14.56 0.33 -14.12
N MET A 77 15.05 -0.90 -14.35
CA MET A 77 15.19 -1.48 -15.69
C MET A 77 13.86 -1.64 -16.42
N ASN A 78 12.76 -1.76 -15.68
CA ASN A 78 11.42 -1.84 -16.23
C ASN A 78 10.68 -0.50 -16.24
N GLY A 79 11.36 0.61 -15.95
CA GLY A 79 10.79 1.96 -16.02
C GLY A 79 9.62 2.19 -15.07
N VAL A 80 9.65 1.61 -13.86
CA VAL A 80 8.59 1.80 -12.87
C VAL A 80 8.66 3.21 -12.30
N ASP A 81 7.58 3.97 -12.47
CA ASP A 81 7.46 5.34 -11.97
C ASP A 81 7.10 5.38 -10.48
N TYR A 82 6.13 4.55 -10.07
CA TYR A 82 5.61 4.56 -8.69
C TYR A 82 5.47 3.14 -8.12
N ILE A 83 5.58 3.06 -6.81
CA ILE A 83 5.39 1.84 -6.02
C ILE A 83 4.19 2.02 -5.12
N VAL A 84 3.31 1.02 -5.09
CA VAL A 84 2.11 0.99 -4.27
C VAL A 84 2.22 -0.17 -3.28
N LEU A 85 2.29 0.13 -1.99
CA LEU A 85 2.25 -0.88 -0.95
C LEU A 85 0.78 -1.18 -0.63
N ALA A 86 0.34 -2.39 -0.94
CA ALA A 86 -1.02 -2.89 -0.76
C ALA A 86 -0.99 -4.14 0.14
N GLY A 87 -0.82 -3.92 1.45
CA GLY A 87 -0.61 -4.97 2.43
C GLY A 87 0.80 -5.56 2.38
N TRP A 88 1.82 -4.74 2.22
CA TRP A 88 3.23 -5.12 2.32
C TRP A 88 3.68 -5.14 3.77
N LEU A 89 3.96 -6.34 4.32
CA LEU A 89 4.28 -6.54 5.73
C LEU A 89 5.80 -6.74 5.99
N LYS A 90 6.64 -6.16 5.13
CA LYS A 90 8.10 -6.24 5.28
C LYS A 90 8.68 -4.86 5.51
N ILE A 91 9.74 -4.83 6.30
CA ILE A 91 10.55 -3.62 6.49
C ILE A 91 11.17 -3.25 5.14
N ILE A 92 11.12 -1.97 4.82
CA ILE A 92 11.76 -1.39 3.63
C ILE A 92 12.99 -0.62 4.12
N PRO A 93 14.20 -0.93 3.62
CA PRO A 93 15.40 -0.23 4.04
C PRO A 93 15.45 1.20 3.49
N GLU A 94 16.18 2.04 4.20
CA GLU A 94 16.31 3.46 3.86
C GLU A 94 16.92 3.68 2.46
N SER A 95 17.84 2.81 2.04
CA SER A 95 18.43 2.81 0.70
C SER A 95 17.39 2.74 -0.41
N PHE A 96 16.40 1.84 -0.26
CA PHE A 96 15.30 1.69 -1.21
C PHE A 96 14.35 2.89 -1.17
N ILE A 97 14.03 3.40 0.02
CA ILE A 97 13.18 4.60 0.17
C ILE A 97 13.83 5.80 -0.51
N LYS A 98 15.15 5.98 -0.35
CA LYS A 98 15.92 7.04 -1.03
C LYS A 98 15.92 6.89 -2.56
N ALA A 99 16.09 5.67 -3.07
CA ALA A 99 16.06 5.39 -4.50
C ALA A 99 14.72 5.73 -5.17
N PHE A 100 13.62 5.57 -4.41
CA PHE A 100 12.25 5.87 -4.85
C PHE A 100 11.62 7.01 -4.03
N LYS A 101 12.40 8.01 -3.64
CA LYS A 101 11.92 9.15 -2.86
C LYS A 101 10.70 9.80 -3.51
N ASP A 102 9.66 9.99 -2.71
CA ASP A 102 8.35 10.56 -3.13
C ASP A 102 7.65 9.77 -4.25
N ARG A 103 8.04 8.50 -4.46
CA ARG A 103 7.45 7.60 -5.46
C ARG A 103 6.84 6.33 -4.86
N ILE A 104 6.83 6.20 -3.52
CA ILE A 104 6.23 5.06 -2.81
C ILE A 104 5.05 5.58 -2.02
N ILE A 105 3.88 4.96 -2.21
CA ILE A 105 2.70 5.20 -1.39
C ILE A 105 2.26 3.91 -0.70
N ASN A 106 1.62 4.06 0.46
CA ASN A 106 1.10 2.95 1.26
C ASN A 106 -0.35 3.21 1.64
N ILE A 107 -1.15 2.16 1.74
CA ILE A 107 -2.46 2.16 2.41
C ILE A 107 -2.30 1.56 3.81
N HIS A 108 -2.79 2.27 4.83
CA HIS A 108 -2.77 1.83 6.22
C HIS A 108 -4.19 1.86 6.80
N PRO A 109 -4.64 0.81 7.52
CA PRO A 109 -6.02 0.65 7.96
C PRO A 109 -6.35 1.39 9.25
N SER A 110 -5.83 2.61 9.41
CA SER A 110 -6.21 3.56 10.47
C SER A 110 -6.17 5.01 9.99
N LEU A 111 -6.68 5.91 10.81
CA LEU A 111 -6.50 7.36 10.63
C LEU A 111 -5.17 7.80 11.25
N ILE A 112 -4.09 7.79 10.49
CA ILE A 112 -2.78 8.28 10.94
C ILE A 112 -2.94 9.72 11.48
N PRO A 113 -2.37 10.07 12.65
CA PRO A 113 -1.29 9.38 13.37
C PRO A 113 -1.72 8.36 14.43
N ALA A 114 -3.02 8.04 14.55
CA ALA A 114 -3.50 7.06 15.52
C ALA A 114 -3.35 5.63 15.01
N PHE A 115 -3.03 4.69 15.89
CA PHE A 115 -2.95 3.25 15.64
C PHE A 115 -2.09 2.87 14.42
N CYS A 116 -0.89 3.47 14.31
CA CYS A 116 0.04 3.28 13.22
C CYS A 116 1.47 3.11 13.73
N GLY A 117 2.40 2.78 12.82
CA GLY A 117 3.81 2.56 13.14
C GLY A 117 4.12 1.10 13.50
N ALA A 118 5.26 0.90 14.17
CA ALA A 118 5.75 -0.45 14.47
C ALA A 118 4.76 -1.28 15.29
N GLY A 119 4.42 -2.47 14.79
CA GLY A 119 3.49 -3.39 15.47
C GLY A 119 2.02 -3.26 15.07
N TYR A 120 1.62 -2.17 14.43
CA TYR A 120 0.26 -1.95 13.94
C TYR A 120 0.08 -2.45 12.51
N TYR A 121 -0.48 -3.63 12.32
CA TYR A 121 -0.79 -4.22 11.01
C TYR A 121 -1.92 -5.25 11.11
N GLY A 122 -2.67 -5.40 10.02
CA GLY A 122 -3.78 -6.36 9.94
C GLY A 122 -4.78 -6.20 11.07
N LEU A 123 -5.30 -7.28 11.62
CA LEU A 123 -6.29 -7.26 12.70
C LEU A 123 -5.83 -6.56 13.97
N LYS A 124 -4.51 -6.48 14.22
CA LYS A 124 -3.97 -5.79 15.42
C LYS A 124 -4.36 -4.32 15.47
N VAL A 125 -4.47 -3.66 14.31
CA VAL A 125 -4.91 -2.26 14.25
C VAL A 125 -6.34 -2.13 14.76
N HIS A 126 -7.24 -2.98 14.26
CA HIS A 126 -8.66 -2.94 14.60
C HIS A 126 -8.90 -3.35 16.06
N SER A 127 -8.18 -4.37 16.54
CA SER A 127 -8.21 -4.75 17.96
C SER A 127 -7.81 -3.59 18.87
N ALA A 128 -6.71 -2.87 18.54
CA ALA A 128 -6.26 -1.72 19.31
C ALA A 128 -7.27 -0.56 19.29
N VAL A 129 -7.92 -0.31 18.14
CA VAL A 129 -8.99 0.70 18.02
C VAL A 129 -10.15 0.39 18.97
N LEU A 130 -10.60 -0.87 18.99
CA LEU A 130 -11.70 -1.31 19.82
C LEU A 130 -11.33 -1.33 21.31
N GLU A 131 -10.15 -1.82 21.64
CA GLU A 131 -9.62 -1.85 23.02
C GLU A 131 -9.47 -0.44 23.60
N TYR A 132 -9.03 0.52 22.79
CA TYR A 132 -8.94 1.93 23.19
C TYR A 132 -10.30 2.60 23.39
N GLY A 133 -11.36 2.03 22.82
CA GLY A 133 -12.72 2.61 22.85
C GLY A 133 -12.92 3.77 21.88
N ALA A 134 -12.12 3.86 20.80
CA ALA A 134 -12.27 4.90 19.79
C ALA A 134 -13.64 4.79 19.09
N LYS A 135 -14.26 5.93 18.81
CA LYS A 135 -15.57 5.99 18.14
C LYS A 135 -15.49 6.19 16.64
N VAL A 136 -14.28 6.52 16.15
CA VAL A 136 -13.99 6.72 14.73
C VAL A 136 -12.67 6.05 14.40
N SER A 137 -12.63 5.33 13.29
CA SER A 137 -11.43 4.76 12.68
C SER A 137 -11.45 5.05 11.18
N GLY A 138 -10.66 4.35 10.38
CA GLY A 138 -10.65 4.54 8.92
C GLY A 138 -9.38 4.03 8.28
N CYS A 139 -9.06 4.58 7.11
CA CYS A 139 -7.84 4.27 6.39
C CYS A 139 -7.13 5.53 5.90
N THR A 140 -5.83 5.39 5.66
CA THR A 140 -4.95 6.47 5.21
C THR A 140 -4.10 6.00 4.04
N VAL A 141 -4.07 6.76 2.94
CA VAL A 141 -3.03 6.65 1.92
C VAL A 141 -2.00 7.75 2.15
N HIS A 142 -0.74 7.38 2.25
CA HIS A 142 0.36 8.29 2.53
C HIS A 142 1.61 7.96 1.70
N PHE A 143 2.50 8.93 1.51
CA PHE A 143 3.85 8.67 1.03
C PHE A 143 4.66 7.91 2.08
N VAL A 144 5.55 7.04 1.62
CA VAL A 144 6.46 6.30 2.51
C VAL A 144 7.74 7.10 2.72
N ASN A 145 8.18 7.14 3.97
CA ASN A 145 9.47 7.67 4.39
C ASN A 145 10.15 6.70 5.37
N GLU A 146 11.26 7.10 5.97
CA GLU A 146 12.09 6.27 6.86
C GLU A 146 11.39 5.93 8.18
N VAL A 147 10.33 6.66 8.54
CA VAL A 147 9.53 6.40 9.74
C VAL A 147 8.32 5.55 9.35
N PRO A 148 8.12 4.36 9.95
CA PRO A 148 6.93 3.55 9.69
C PRO A 148 5.64 4.35 9.83
N ASP A 149 4.83 4.36 8.77
CA ASP A 149 3.58 5.13 8.63
C ASP A 149 3.73 6.65 8.87
N GLY A 150 4.98 7.16 8.87
CA GLY A 150 5.31 8.54 9.22
C GLY A 150 5.30 9.54 8.05
N GLY A 151 5.06 9.11 6.82
CA GLY A 151 5.12 9.95 5.64
C GLY A 151 3.93 10.92 5.49
N ALA A 152 4.01 11.80 4.48
CA ALA A 152 2.98 12.79 4.22
C ALA A 152 1.67 12.14 3.77
N ILE A 153 0.56 12.50 4.41
CA ILE A 153 -0.77 11.95 4.13
C ILE A 153 -1.28 12.53 2.81
N ILE A 154 -1.75 11.64 1.93
CA ILE A 154 -2.36 12.01 0.65
C ILE A 154 -3.86 12.18 0.84
N ALA A 155 -4.52 11.17 1.40
CA ALA A 155 -5.96 11.21 1.68
C ALA A 155 -6.33 10.22 2.78
N GLN A 156 -7.48 10.48 3.42
CA GLN A 156 -8.03 9.64 4.48
C GLN A 156 -9.54 9.43 4.29
N ARG A 157 -10.03 8.29 4.76
CA ARG A 157 -11.46 7.99 4.84
C ARG A 157 -11.79 7.53 6.25
N ALA A 158 -12.76 8.17 6.88
CA ALA A 158 -13.22 7.85 8.22
C ALA A 158 -14.43 6.91 8.17
N VAL A 159 -14.49 6.00 9.15
CA VAL A 159 -15.65 5.14 9.42
C VAL A 159 -16.01 5.20 10.91
N GLY A 160 -17.29 5.14 11.24
CA GLY A 160 -17.74 5.00 12.62
C GLY A 160 -17.44 3.60 13.16
N VAL A 161 -16.97 3.53 14.41
CA VAL A 161 -16.90 2.30 15.19
C VAL A 161 -18.29 2.08 15.80
N GLN A 162 -18.84 0.88 15.61
CA GLN A 162 -20.20 0.54 16.09
C GLN A 162 -20.12 -0.24 17.40
N ASP A 163 -21.13 -0.09 18.24
CA ASP A 163 -21.26 -0.92 19.42
C ASP A 163 -21.39 -2.40 19.01
N GLY A 164 -20.60 -3.27 19.63
CA GLY A 164 -20.54 -4.70 19.27
C GLY A 164 -19.65 -5.05 18.09
N ASP A 165 -18.89 -4.10 17.53
CA ASP A 165 -17.87 -4.44 16.53
C ASP A 165 -16.85 -5.45 17.06
N THR A 166 -16.51 -6.40 16.22
CA THR A 166 -15.30 -7.23 16.36
C THR A 166 -14.16 -6.65 15.50
N PRO A 167 -12.91 -7.03 15.74
CA PRO A 167 -11.81 -6.62 14.85
C PRO A 167 -12.08 -6.93 13.39
N GLU A 168 -12.72 -8.06 13.09
CA GLU A 168 -13.06 -8.51 11.75
C GLU A 168 -14.15 -7.63 11.12
N SER A 169 -15.23 -7.30 11.86
CA SER A 169 -16.32 -6.47 11.34
C SER A 169 -15.86 -5.05 11.05
N LEU A 170 -14.98 -4.50 11.93
CA LEU A 170 -14.38 -3.19 11.71
C LEU A 170 -13.41 -3.22 10.53
N GLN A 171 -12.59 -4.28 10.40
CA GLN A 171 -11.70 -4.49 9.25
C GLN A 171 -12.49 -4.49 7.95
N GLU A 172 -13.57 -5.28 7.87
CA GLU A 172 -14.41 -5.34 6.66
C GLU A 172 -14.97 -3.96 6.26
N ARG A 173 -15.40 -3.18 7.25
CA ARG A 173 -15.94 -1.84 7.02
C ARG A 173 -14.85 -0.88 6.51
N ILE A 174 -13.65 -0.93 7.08
CA ILE A 174 -12.51 -0.11 6.65
C ILE A 174 -12.04 -0.55 5.26
N LEU A 175 -11.96 -1.85 5.00
CA LEU A 175 -11.53 -2.41 3.72
C LEU A 175 -12.39 -1.90 2.54
N ARG A 176 -13.70 -1.70 2.76
CA ARG A 176 -14.58 -1.10 1.74
C ARG A 176 -14.17 0.33 1.37
N GLU A 177 -13.63 1.08 2.32
CA GLU A 177 -13.11 2.43 2.06
C GLU A 177 -11.68 2.40 1.50
N GLU A 178 -10.84 1.45 1.89
CA GLU A 178 -9.52 1.22 1.28
C GLU A 178 -9.65 0.94 -0.22
N HIS A 179 -10.60 0.07 -0.62
CA HIS A 179 -10.88 -0.28 -2.01
C HIS A 179 -11.38 0.89 -2.86
N LYS A 180 -11.82 1.98 -2.26
CA LYS A 180 -12.17 3.23 -2.95
C LYS A 180 -11.00 4.23 -2.93
N LEU A 181 -10.34 4.35 -1.78
CA LEU A 181 -9.33 5.37 -1.55
C LEU A 181 -8.03 5.08 -2.27
N LEU A 182 -7.54 3.82 -2.22
CA LEU A 182 -6.27 3.46 -2.84
C LEU A 182 -6.28 3.65 -4.36
N PRO A 183 -7.25 3.13 -5.12
CA PRO A 183 -7.33 3.36 -6.57
C PRO A 183 -7.45 4.85 -6.92
N TYR A 184 -8.23 5.62 -6.15
CA TYR A 184 -8.34 7.06 -6.32
C TYR A 184 -6.98 7.74 -6.20
N CYS A 185 -6.21 7.45 -5.14
CA CYS A 185 -4.89 8.04 -4.92
C CYS A 185 -3.89 7.61 -6.01
N VAL A 186 -3.89 6.33 -6.40
CA VAL A 186 -3.03 5.82 -7.48
C VAL A 186 -3.34 6.54 -8.80
N LYS A 187 -4.62 6.69 -9.15
CA LYS A 187 -5.05 7.44 -10.34
C LYS A 187 -4.56 8.88 -10.31
N LYS A 188 -4.78 9.60 -9.21
CA LYS A 188 -4.34 10.99 -9.06
C LYS A 188 -2.83 11.14 -9.14
N LEU A 189 -2.08 10.17 -8.55
CA LEU A 189 -0.63 10.12 -8.61
C LEU A 189 -0.13 9.94 -10.06
N CYS A 190 -0.69 8.98 -10.77
CA CYS A 190 -0.34 8.71 -12.17
C CYS A 190 -0.71 9.84 -13.13
N GLN A 191 -1.72 10.63 -12.80
CA GLN A 191 -2.12 11.82 -13.54
C GLN A 191 -1.29 13.08 -13.21
N GLY A 192 -0.34 12.99 -12.25
CA GLY A 192 0.43 14.16 -11.81
C GLY A 192 -0.39 15.19 -11.04
N LYS A 193 -1.51 14.78 -10.45
CA LYS A 193 -2.44 15.66 -9.70
C LYS A 193 -2.19 15.68 -8.21
N ILE A 194 -1.06 15.16 -7.74
CA ILE A 194 -0.65 15.22 -6.35
C ILE A 194 0.57 16.11 -6.22
N THR A 195 0.45 17.18 -5.45
CA THR A 195 1.54 18.09 -5.13
C THR A 195 1.88 17.95 -3.65
N LYS A 196 3.17 17.76 -3.35
CA LYS A 196 3.69 17.61 -1.99
C LYS A 196 4.60 18.79 -1.65
N ASN A 197 4.33 19.46 -0.54
CA ASN A 197 5.19 20.49 0.04
C ASN A 197 5.43 20.16 1.54
N GLY A 198 6.59 19.58 1.83
CA GLY A 198 6.87 19.02 3.14
C GLY A 198 5.86 17.94 3.52
N ARG A 199 5.12 18.15 4.60
CA ARG A 199 4.04 17.24 5.04
C ARG A 199 2.67 17.56 4.44
N LYS A 200 2.51 18.71 3.79
CA LYS A 200 1.24 19.10 3.17
C LYS A 200 1.15 18.51 1.77
N VAL A 201 0.06 17.82 1.49
CA VAL A 201 -0.24 17.24 0.17
C VAL A 201 -1.56 17.81 -0.31
N THR A 202 -1.58 18.22 -1.58
CA THR A 202 -2.78 18.68 -2.28
C THR A 202 -3.11 17.70 -3.39
N VAL A 203 -4.36 17.33 -3.52
CA VAL A 203 -4.88 16.45 -4.57
C VAL A 203 -5.85 17.25 -5.44
N GLY A 204 -5.48 17.41 -6.73
CA GLY A 204 -6.25 18.16 -7.73
C GLY A 204 -7.25 17.31 -8.53
#